data_90bbb67443c4eccada3ce8244e37bd17
#
_entry.id   90bbb67443c4eccada3ce8244e37bd17
#
_cell.length_a   1.000
_cell.length_b   1.000
_cell.length_c   1.000
_cell.angle_alpha   90.00
_cell.angle_beta   90.00
_cell.angle_gamma   90.00
#
_symmetry.space_group_name_H-M   'P 1'
#
loop_
_entity.id
_entity.type
_entity.pdbx_description
1 polymer ?
#
loop_
_entity_poly.entity_id
_entity_poly.type
_entity_poly.pdbx_seq_one_letter_code
_entity_poly.pdbx_strand_id
1 'polypeptide(L)'
;MPIRTKCIYEKAEPADGYRVLVMRLWPRGIRKDAVDAWDRELGTPTELIKEWKSGSVPWAEFARRYRASMRGQQERMAGLADRAERANVTLLCGCRDESRCHRLLLKELIQKAARPPKRRLETVAAP
;
A
#
# COMPACT_ATOMS: atom_id res chain seq x y z
N MET A 1 6.30 -5.31 12.36
CA MET A 1 5.98 -3.98 11.83
C MET A 1 4.49 -3.85 11.60
N PRO A 2 3.84 -2.85 12.16
CA PRO A 2 2.38 -2.75 12.14
C PRO A 2 1.81 -2.18 10.83
N ILE A 3 2.00 -2.89 9.75
CA ILE A 3 1.36 -2.57 8.48
C ILE A 3 0.15 -3.48 8.35
N ARG A 4 -1.03 -2.88 8.23
CA ARG A 4 -2.27 -3.62 8.11
C ARG A 4 -2.92 -3.32 6.78
N THR A 5 -3.78 -4.20 6.33
CA THR A 5 -4.58 -3.96 5.12
C THR A 5 -6.05 -4.09 5.48
N LYS A 6 -6.89 -3.32 4.80
CA LYS A 6 -8.30 -3.31 5.11
C LYS A 6 -9.09 -2.83 3.90
N CYS A 7 -10.32 -3.30 3.76
CA CYS A 7 -11.21 -2.75 2.75
C CYS A 7 -11.73 -1.40 3.25
N ILE A 8 -11.76 -0.41 2.36
CA ILE A 8 -12.20 0.94 2.74
C ILE A 8 -13.64 0.95 3.25
N TYR A 9 -14.44 -0.04 2.83
CA TYR A 9 -15.84 -0.10 3.24
C TYR A 9 -16.04 -0.78 4.59
N GLU A 10 -14.97 -1.31 5.19
CA GLU A 10 -15.06 -1.84 6.54
C GLU A 10 -15.01 -0.70 7.54
N LYS A 11 -15.61 -0.93 8.71
CA LYS A 11 -15.70 0.11 9.73
C LYS A 11 -14.31 0.54 10.19
N ALA A 12 -14.13 1.86 10.32
CA ALA A 12 -12.89 2.41 10.83
C ALA A 12 -12.78 2.10 12.33
N GLU A 13 -11.57 1.80 12.78
CA GLU A 13 -11.30 1.47 14.17
C GLU A 13 -10.07 2.21 14.65
N PRO A 14 -9.99 2.52 15.96
CA PRO A 14 -8.80 3.21 16.48
C PRO A 14 -7.50 2.45 16.20
N ALA A 15 -7.56 1.12 16.18
CA ALA A 15 -6.38 0.32 15.92
C ALA A 15 -5.86 0.47 14.48
N ASP A 16 -6.65 1.04 13.58
CA ASP A 16 -6.19 1.27 12.21
C ASP A 16 -5.01 2.23 12.17
N GLY A 17 -4.92 3.14 13.12
CA GLY A 17 -3.85 4.12 13.14
C GLY A 17 -3.92 5.06 11.95
N TYR A 18 -2.81 5.19 11.24
CA TYR A 18 -2.75 6.06 10.05
C TYR A 18 -3.42 5.34 8.89
N ARG A 19 -4.54 5.89 8.44
CA ARG A 19 -5.34 5.27 7.38
C ARG A 19 -4.99 5.93 6.05
N VAL A 20 -4.38 5.16 5.15
CA VAL A 20 -3.97 5.69 3.85
C VAL A 20 -4.66 4.92 2.73
N LEU A 21 -5.34 5.66 1.87
CA LEU A 21 -6.03 5.08 0.72
C LEU A 21 -5.03 4.91 -0.41
N VAL A 22 -4.88 3.69 -0.90
CA VAL A 22 -3.90 3.36 -1.94
C VAL A 22 -4.60 2.93 -3.22
N MET A 23 -5.48 3.80 -3.72
CA MET A 23 -6.23 3.60 -4.95
C MET A 23 -5.96 4.75 -5.91
N ARG A 24 -6.03 4.48 -7.21
CA ARG A 24 -5.86 5.53 -8.22
C ARG A 24 -7.04 6.49 -8.26
N LEU A 25 -8.24 5.96 -8.05
CA LEU A 25 -9.46 6.75 -8.09
C LEU A 25 -10.11 6.73 -6.73
N TRP A 26 -10.82 7.82 -6.41
CA TRP A 26 -11.51 7.91 -5.13
C TRP A 26 -12.70 6.94 -5.13
N PRO A 27 -12.85 6.12 -4.09
CA PRO A 27 -13.93 5.15 -4.02
C PRO A 27 -15.28 5.84 -3.83
N ARG A 28 -16.29 5.30 -4.50
CA ARG A 28 -17.63 5.87 -4.45
C ARG A 28 -18.21 5.75 -3.06
N GLY A 29 -18.85 6.83 -2.60
CA GLY A 29 -19.58 6.82 -1.33
C GLY A 29 -18.71 7.01 -0.10
N ILE A 30 -17.43 7.26 -0.24
CA ILE A 30 -16.52 7.43 0.89
C ILE A 30 -16.27 8.91 1.11
N ARG A 31 -16.41 9.36 2.37
CA ARG A 31 -16.14 10.74 2.73
C ARG A 31 -14.64 10.97 2.80
N LYS A 32 -14.23 12.20 2.53
CA LYS A 32 -12.80 12.51 2.53
C LYS A 32 -12.17 12.36 3.91
N ASP A 33 -12.96 12.57 4.96
CA ASP A 33 -12.42 12.44 6.32
C ASP A 33 -12.34 11.00 6.79
N ALA A 34 -12.70 10.03 5.94
CA ALA A 34 -12.58 8.62 6.29
C ALA A 34 -11.13 8.14 6.27
N VAL A 35 -10.23 8.90 5.66
CA VAL A 35 -8.82 8.52 5.56
C VAL A 35 -7.94 9.69 5.99
N ASP A 36 -6.73 9.35 6.41
CA ASP A 36 -5.76 10.38 6.79
C ASP A 36 -4.97 10.86 5.58
N ALA A 37 -4.84 10.02 4.57
CA ALA A 37 -4.10 10.40 3.37
C ALA A 37 -4.60 9.58 2.17
N TRP A 38 -4.40 10.15 0.99
CA TRP A 38 -4.72 9.47 -0.25
C TRP A 38 -3.44 9.43 -1.08
N ASP A 39 -2.85 8.24 -1.20
CA ASP A 39 -1.62 8.06 -1.96
C ASP A 39 -1.95 7.31 -3.24
N ARG A 40 -2.41 8.06 -4.23
CA ARG A 40 -2.89 7.48 -5.47
C ARG A 40 -1.78 6.81 -6.27
N GLU A 41 -0.54 7.26 -6.08
CA GLU A 41 0.58 6.68 -6.82
C GLU A 41 0.90 5.26 -6.40
N LEU A 42 0.40 4.85 -5.24
CA LEU A 42 0.57 3.46 -4.79
C LEU A 42 -0.56 2.56 -5.26
N GLY A 43 -1.54 3.12 -5.95
CA GLY A 43 -2.63 2.33 -6.53
C GLY A 43 -2.19 1.59 -7.77
N THR A 44 -2.99 0.62 -8.18
CA THR A 44 -2.73 -0.14 -9.40
C THR A 44 -2.81 0.78 -10.61
N PRO A 45 -1.86 0.70 -11.55
CA PRO A 45 -1.96 1.50 -12.78
C PRO A 45 -3.27 1.25 -13.50
N THR A 46 -3.82 2.31 -14.08
CA THR A 46 -5.13 2.25 -14.70
C THR A 46 -5.26 1.15 -15.76
N GLU A 47 -4.26 1.02 -16.62
CA GLU A 47 -4.30 0.00 -17.66
C GLU A 47 -4.34 -1.40 -17.06
N LEU A 48 -3.56 -1.61 -16.02
CA LEU A 48 -3.51 -2.92 -15.37
C LEU A 48 -4.83 -3.25 -14.70
N ILE A 49 -5.48 -2.24 -14.12
CA ILE A 49 -6.80 -2.45 -13.52
C ILE A 49 -7.80 -2.90 -14.58
N LYS A 50 -7.79 -2.26 -15.73
CA LYS A 50 -8.72 -2.60 -16.80
C LYS A 50 -8.52 -4.03 -17.26
N GLU A 51 -7.27 -4.44 -17.44
CA GLU A 51 -6.98 -5.81 -17.87
C GLU A 51 -7.37 -6.82 -16.81
N TRP A 52 -7.12 -6.48 -15.55
CA TRP A 52 -7.49 -7.37 -14.45
C TRP A 52 -9.00 -7.57 -14.39
N LYS A 53 -9.76 -6.48 -14.49
CA LYS A 53 -11.22 -6.56 -14.41
C LYS A 53 -11.82 -7.29 -15.60
N SER A 54 -11.17 -7.22 -16.75
CA SER A 54 -11.67 -7.94 -17.93
C SER A 54 -11.35 -9.43 -17.88
N GLY A 55 -10.55 -9.85 -16.90
CA GLY A 55 -10.19 -11.25 -16.77
C GLY A 55 -9.09 -11.70 -17.71
N SER A 56 -8.45 -10.78 -18.41
CA SER A 56 -7.42 -11.14 -19.39
C SER A 56 -6.03 -11.32 -18.78
N VAL A 57 -5.86 -11.03 -17.48
CA VAL A 57 -4.57 -11.12 -16.82
C VAL A 57 -4.69 -12.03 -15.60
N PRO A 58 -3.90 -13.12 -15.53
CA PRO A 58 -3.90 -13.96 -14.34
C PRO A 58 -3.22 -13.25 -13.18
N TRP A 59 -3.52 -13.72 -11.97
CA TRP A 59 -3.01 -13.06 -10.76
C TRP A 59 -1.49 -12.95 -10.75
N ALA A 60 -0.80 -14.00 -11.17
CA ALA A 60 0.67 -13.97 -11.16
C ALA A 60 1.21 -12.85 -12.04
N GLU A 61 0.59 -12.64 -13.19
CA GLU A 61 1.02 -11.55 -14.08
C GLU A 61 0.64 -10.19 -13.51
N PHE A 62 -0.54 -10.08 -12.91
CA PHE A 62 -0.96 -8.85 -12.25
C PHE A 62 0.06 -8.48 -11.18
N ALA A 63 0.41 -9.44 -10.33
CA ALA A 63 1.34 -9.18 -9.23
C ALA A 63 2.70 -8.73 -9.75
N ARG A 64 3.19 -9.39 -10.80
CA ARG A 64 4.48 -9.03 -11.38
C ARG A 64 4.46 -7.60 -11.92
N ARG A 65 3.41 -7.26 -12.65
CA ARG A 65 3.31 -5.93 -13.26
C ARG A 65 3.08 -4.84 -12.21
N TYR A 66 2.31 -5.15 -11.16
CA TYR A 66 2.13 -4.18 -10.09
C TYR A 66 3.45 -3.90 -9.40
N ARG A 67 4.20 -4.95 -9.07
CA ARG A 67 5.50 -4.77 -8.40
C ARG A 67 6.45 -3.95 -9.27
N ALA A 68 6.42 -4.19 -10.58
CA ALA A 68 7.26 -3.42 -11.49
C ALA A 68 6.88 -1.95 -11.48
N SER A 69 5.58 -1.65 -11.41
CA SER A 69 5.13 -0.27 -11.42
C SER A 69 5.50 0.47 -10.13
N MET A 70 5.78 -0.27 -9.06
CA MET A 70 6.14 0.35 -7.78
C MET A 70 7.62 0.68 -7.68
N ARG A 71 8.42 0.34 -8.66
CA ARG A 71 9.86 0.63 -8.61
C ARG A 71 10.16 2.11 -8.49
N GLY A 72 9.30 2.95 -9.02
CA GLY A 72 9.49 4.39 -8.93
C GLY A 72 8.89 5.02 -7.68
N GLN A 73 8.35 4.21 -6.78
CA GLN A 73 7.64 4.74 -5.61
C GLN A 73 8.37 4.42 -4.31
N GLN A 74 9.67 4.27 -4.37
CA GLN A 74 10.47 3.88 -3.20
C GLN A 74 10.32 4.85 -2.04
N GLU A 75 10.34 6.15 -2.33
CA GLU A 75 10.25 7.15 -1.26
C GLU A 75 8.92 7.11 -0.55
N ARG A 76 7.84 6.92 -1.31
CA ARG A 76 6.51 6.84 -0.70
C ARG A 76 6.40 5.62 0.20
N MET A 77 6.94 4.50 -0.25
CA MET A 77 6.90 3.28 0.53
C MET A 77 7.77 3.39 1.77
N ALA A 78 8.94 4.00 1.64
CA ALA A 78 9.81 4.21 2.79
C ALA A 78 9.17 5.13 3.83
N GLY A 79 8.44 6.13 3.37
CA GLY A 79 7.74 7.03 4.28
C GLY A 79 6.69 6.30 5.11
N LEU A 80 5.96 5.39 4.49
CA LEU A 80 4.98 4.60 5.22
C LEU A 80 5.65 3.62 6.17
N ALA A 81 6.78 3.06 5.77
CA ALA A 81 7.54 2.17 6.63
C ALA A 81 8.02 2.92 7.88
N ASP A 82 8.47 4.16 7.71
CA ASP A 82 8.89 5.00 8.84
C ASP A 82 7.74 5.24 9.80
N ARG A 83 6.56 5.57 9.27
CA ARG A 83 5.41 5.76 10.13
C ARG A 83 5.05 4.48 10.88
N ALA A 84 5.18 3.34 10.22
CA ALA A 84 4.82 2.07 10.82
C ALA A 84 5.73 1.70 11.99
N GLU A 85 6.89 2.31 12.09
CA GLU A 85 7.76 2.07 13.22
C GLU A 85 7.25 2.76 14.48
N ARG A 86 6.37 3.75 14.33
CA ARG A 86 5.86 4.51 15.46
C ARG A 86 4.43 4.20 15.79
N ALA A 87 3.64 3.77 14.83
CA ALA A 87 2.23 3.50 15.04
C ALA A 87 1.71 2.63 13.90
N ASN A 88 0.50 2.12 14.07
CA ASN A 88 -0.12 1.31 13.02
C ASN A 88 -0.34 2.12 11.76
N VAL A 89 -0.16 1.46 10.63
CA VAL A 89 -0.49 2.01 9.32
C VAL A 89 -1.43 1.02 8.65
N THR A 90 -2.55 1.50 8.13
CA THR A 90 -3.52 0.64 7.47
C THR A 90 -3.66 1.08 6.02
N LEU A 91 -3.37 0.15 5.12
CA LEU A 91 -3.51 0.39 3.68
C LEU A 91 -4.94 0.06 3.28
N LEU A 92 -5.62 1.01 2.65
CA LEU A 92 -7.04 0.87 2.33
C LEU A 92 -7.27 0.80 0.83
N CYS A 93 -8.17 -0.08 0.45
CA CYS A 93 -8.56 -0.26 -0.94
C CYS A 93 -10.01 -0.74 -0.99
N GLY A 94 -10.67 -0.52 -2.13
CA GLY A 94 -12.07 -0.95 -2.29
C GLY A 94 -12.25 -2.42 -2.54
N CYS A 95 -11.19 -3.14 -2.81
CA CYS A 95 -11.26 -4.57 -3.10
C CYS A 95 -11.59 -5.35 -1.84
N ARG A 96 -12.50 -6.32 -1.95
CA ARG A 96 -12.90 -7.11 -0.80
C ARG A 96 -12.05 -8.36 -0.61
N ASP A 97 -11.48 -8.88 -1.70
CA ASP A 97 -10.64 -10.07 -1.63
C ASP A 97 -9.19 -9.68 -1.44
N GLU A 98 -8.74 -9.70 -0.18
CA GLU A 98 -7.38 -9.29 0.15
C GLU A 98 -6.33 -10.15 -0.54
N SER A 99 -6.60 -11.43 -0.71
CA SER A 99 -5.61 -12.33 -1.29
C SER A 99 -5.32 -12.03 -2.75
N ARG A 100 -6.19 -11.26 -3.40
CA ARG A 100 -6.00 -10.88 -4.79
C ARG A 100 -6.16 -9.38 -4.97
N CYS A 101 -5.49 -8.64 -4.10
CA CYS A 101 -5.55 -7.20 -4.12
C CYS A 101 -4.14 -6.63 -4.03
N HIS A 102 -3.93 -5.52 -4.73
CA HIS A 102 -2.60 -4.90 -4.72
C HIS A 102 -2.17 -4.46 -3.33
N ARG A 103 -3.11 -4.22 -2.40
CA ARG A 103 -2.70 -3.76 -1.07
C ARG A 103 -1.88 -4.81 -0.33
N LEU A 104 -2.11 -6.09 -0.61
CA LEU A 104 -1.29 -7.14 -0.01
C LEU A 104 0.12 -7.09 -0.57
N LEU A 105 0.24 -6.92 -1.88
CA LEU A 105 1.54 -6.80 -2.51
C LEU A 105 2.28 -5.57 -2.02
N LEU A 106 1.56 -4.47 -1.87
CA LEU A 106 2.15 -3.23 -1.38
C LEU A 106 2.63 -3.38 0.05
N LYS A 107 1.86 -4.06 0.89
CA LYS A 107 2.29 -4.31 2.26
C LYS A 107 3.65 -5.01 2.29
N GLU A 108 3.80 -6.03 1.45
CA GLU A 108 5.06 -6.77 1.39
C GLU A 108 6.21 -5.88 0.93
N LEU A 109 5.94 -5.04 -0.06
CA LEU A 109 6.97 -4.14 -0.57
C LEU A 109 7.41 -3.13 0.49
N ILE A 110 6.44 -2.59 1.25
CA ILE A 110 6.75 -1.64 2.31
C ILE A 110 7.56 -2.31 3.41
N GLN A 111 7.21 -3.53 3.76
CA GLN A 111 7.94 -4.26 4.78
C GLN A 111 9.39 -4.49 4.37
N LYS A 112 9.63 -4.75 3.10
CA LYS A 112 10.99 -4.88 2.60
C LYS A 112 11.73 -3.55 2.63
N ALA A 113 11.03 -2.47 2.35
CA ALA A 113 11.64 -1.15 2.32
C ALA A 113 12.09 -0.69 3.71
N ALA A 114 11.50 -1.26 4.76
CA ALA A 114 11.81 -0.83 6.12
C ALA A 114 13.18 -1.28 6.58
N ARG A 115 13.70 -2.37 6.04
CA ARG A 115 14.94 -2.93 6.55
C ARG A 115 16.21 -2.15 6.22
N PRO A 116 16.39 -1.68 4.98
CA PRO A 116 17.62 -0.97 4.65
C PRO A 116 17.90 0.23 5.54
N PRO A 117 16.92 1.05 5.93
CA PRO A 117 17.21 2.20 6.77
C PRO A 117 17.90 1.85 8.07
N LYS A 118 17.50 0.77 8.69
CA LYS A 118 18.08 0.38 9.97
C LYS A 118 19.55 0.02 9.85
N ARG A 119 19.87 -0.76 8.85
CA ARG A 119 21.26 -1.15 8.63
C ARG A 119 22.10 0.04 8.24
N ARG A 120 21.48 0.95 7.50
CA ARG A 120 22.16 2.15 7.08
C ARG A 120 22.60 2.99 8.27
N LEU A 121 21.75 3.04 9.28
CA LEU A 121 22.08 3.80 10.47
C LEU A 121 23.31 3.25 11.16
N GLU A 122 23.40 1.94 11.26
CA GLU A 122 24.57 1.32 11.86
C GLU A 122 25.81 1.63 11.07
N THR A 123 25.70 1.56 9.77
CA THR A 123 26.83 1.84 8.92
C THR A 123 27.30 3.28 9.07
N VAL A 124 26.37 4.18 9.13
CA VAL A 124 26.69 5.59 9.23
C VAL A 124 27.36 5.90 10.54
N ALA A 125 26.97 5.22 11.57
CA ALA A 125 27.57 5.46 12.87
C ALA A 125 29.04 5.09 12.89
N ALA A 126 29.44 4.24 11.99
CA ALA A 126 30.82 3.78 11.96
C ALA A 126 31.82 4.88 11.66
N PRO A 127 31.59 5.76 10.73
CA PRO A 127 32.57 6.76 10.36
C PRO A 127 32.91 7.70 11.48
#